data_577105c097484d27277708cae33f70e3
#
_entry.id   577105c097484d27277708cae33f70e3
#
_cell.length_a   1.000
_cell.length_b   1.000
_cell.length_c   1.000
_cell.angle_alpha   90.00
_cell.angle_beta   90.00
_cell.angle_gamma   90.00
#
_symmetry.space_group_name_H-M   'P 1'
#
loop_
_entity.id
_entity.type
_entity.pdbx_description
1 polymer ?
#
loop_
_entity_poly.entity_id
_entity_poly.type
_entity_poly.pdbx_seq_one_letter_code
_entity_poly.pdbx_strand_id
1 'polypeptide(L)'
;MKNKRGFTFVESIITLGILGIIFAPIMSLFVLAARINSDSNNYYNSMLAAQMYMEEIKAMENIDIDNYTYNLENGWFERSINQTVNEYGADVRIIPRRNLLYSIEITILDCGEIIDYVKGSKIIR
;
A
#
# COMPACT_ATOMS: atom_id res chain seq x y z
N MET A 1 -31.48 -51.91 28.91
CA MET A 1 -31.84 -51.75 27.48
C MET A 1 -31.39 -50.33 27.04
N LYS A 2 -30.39 -50.21 26.20
CA LYS A 2 -29.94 -48.91 25.63
C LYS A 2 -30.94 -48.53 24.54
N ASN A 3 -31.75 -47.50 24.79
CA ASN A 3 -32.59 -46.85 23.76
C ASN A 3 -31.70 -46.23 22.68
N LYS A 4 -31.50 -46.95 21.59
CA LYS A 4 -30.92 -46.37 20.36
C LYS A 4 -32.00 -45.58 19.65
N ARG A 5 -32.17 -44.32 20.03
CA ARG A 5 -32.97 -43.37 19.26
C ARG A 5 -32.17 -43.04 18.00
N GLY A 6 -32.62 -43.49 16.85
CA GLY A 6 -32.07 -43.08 15.56
C GLY A 6 -32.43 -41.64 15.29
N PHE A 7 -31.56 -40.92 14.60
CA PHE A 7 -31.79 -39.60 14.08
C PHE A 7 -33.00 -39.63 13.14
N THR A 8 -33.95 -38.74 13.34
CA THR A 8 -35.09 -38.62 12.44
C THR A 8 -34.71 -37.82 11.19
N PHE A 9 -35.34 -38.14 10.06
CA PHE A 9 -35.12 -37.42 8.79
C PHE A 9 -35.35 -35.92 8.94
N VAL A 10 -36.34 -35.52 9.72
CA VAL A 10 -36.67 -34.11 10.03
C VAL A 10 -35.53 -33.44 10.81
N GLU A 11 -34.94 -34.12 11.77
CA GLU A 11 -33.82 -33.60 12.57
C GLU A 11 -32.59 -33.35 11.69
N SER A 12 -32.34 -34.22 10.71
CA SER A 12 -31.25 -34.05 9.75
C SER A 12 -31.48 -32.82 8.86
N ILE A 13 -32.71 -32.57 8.40
CA ILE A 13 -33.03 -31.39 7.58
C ILE A 13 -32.87 -30.11 8.39
N ILE A 14 -33.32 -30.08 9.64
CA ILE A 14 -33.18 -28.92 10.51
C ILE A 14 -31.71 -28.65 10.78
N THR A 15 -30.92 -29.67 11.06
CA THR A 15 -29.47 -29.55 11.30
C THR A 15 -28.76 -28.97 10.09
N LEU A 16 -29.08 -29.45 8.88
CA LEU A 16 -28.53 -28.94 7.64
C LEU A 16 -28.93 -27.47 7.39
N GLY A 17 -30.16 -27.11 7.72
CA GLY A 17 -30.64 -25.72 7.63
C GLY A 17 -29.88 -24.78 8.54
N ILE A 18 -29.69 -25.16 9.82
CA ILE A 18 -28.92 -24.40 10.80
C ILE A 18 -27.46 -24.28 10.37
N LEU A 19 -26.87 -25.37 9.89
CA LEU A 19 -25.50 -25.39 9.40
C LEU A 19 -25.31 -24.42 8.22
N GLY A 20 -26.26 -24.39 7.27
CA GLY A 20 -26.25 -23.45 6.15
C GLY A 20 -26.27 -21.97 6.58
N ILE A 21 -27.09 -21.65 7.57
CA ILE A 21 -27.18 -20.28 8.12
C ILE A 21 -25.85 -19.87 8.78
N ILE A 22 -25.14 -20.79 9.45
CA ILE A 22 -23.89 -20.49 10.12
C ILE A 22 -22.72 -20.44 9.11
N PHE A 23 -22.73 -21.26 8.08
CA PHE A 23 -21.65 -21.29 7.08
C PHE A 23 -21.54 -20.00 6.25
N ALA A 24 -22.65 -19.37 5.93
CA ALA A 24 -22.66 -18.15 5.10
C ALA A 24 -21.81 -17.00 5.70
N PRO A 25 -22.01 -16.61 6.97
CA PRO A 25 -21.18 -15.56 7.58
C PRO A 25 -19.72 -15.99 7.75
N ILE A 26 -19.44 -17.26 8.02
CA ILE A 26 -18.07 -17.77 8.14
C ILE A 26 -17.32 -17.60 6.81
N MET A 27 -17.94 -17.98 5.69
CA MET A 27 -17.33 -17.80 4.36
C MET A 27 -17.08 -16.32 4.04
N SER A 28 -17.98 -15.43 4.43
CA SER A 28 -17.81 -13.98 4.27
C SER A 28 -16.60 -13.47 5.03
N LEU A 29 -16.36 -13.97 6.25
CA LEU A 29 -15.18 -13.61 7.05
C LEU A 29 -13.88 -14.09 6.40
N PHE A 30 -13.84 -15.27 5.80
CA PHE A 30 -12.67 -15.75 5.08
C PHE A 30 -12.34 -14.88 3.86
N VAL A 31 -13.35 -14.49 3.09
CA VAL A 31 -13.16 -13.58 1.94
C VAL A 31 -12.66 -12.22 2.42
N LEU A 32 -13.25 -11.69 3.49
CA LEU A 32 -12.81 -10.42 4.07
C LEU A 32 -11.36 -10.50 4.57
N ALA A 33 -11.00 -11.56 5.28
CA ALA A 33 -9.63 -11.77 5.77
C ALA A 33 -8.62 -11.86 4.61
N ALA A 34 -8.98 -12.55 3.53
CA ALA A 34 -8.14 -12.65 2.34
C ALA A 34 -7.92 -11.28 1.67
N ARG A 35 -8.96 -10.46 1.56
CA ARG A 35 -8.86 -9.08 1.04
C ARG A 35 -7.96 -8.21 1.91
N ILE A 36 -8.20 -8.17 3.22
CA ILE A 36 -7.39 -7.39 4.16
C ILE A 36 -5.91 -7.80 4.08
N ASN A 37 -5.63 -9.10 3.96
CA ASN A 37 -4.26 -9.57 3.84
C ASN A 37 -3.60 -9.13 2.52
N SER A 38 -4.34 -9.15 1.42
CA SER A 38 -3.87 -8.65 0.11
C SER A 38 -3.59 -7.15 0.16
N ASP A 39 -4.53 -6.36 0.68
CA ASP A 39 -4.40 -4.91 0.76
C ASP A 39 -3.26 -4.50 1.70
N SER A 40 -3.10 -5.20 2.82
CA SER A 40 -2.00 -4.99 3.76
C SER A 40 -0.63 -5.30 3.12
N ASN A 41 -0.53 -6.33 2.30
CA ASN A 41 0.70 -6.67 1.60
C ASN A 41 1.05 -5.62 0.54
N ASN A 42 0.07 -5.13 -0.21
CA ASN A 42 0.27 -4.07 -1.19
C ASN A 42 0.73 -2.77 -0.49
N TYR A 43 0.08 -2.39 0.60
CA TYR A 43 0.49 -1.22 1.39
C TYR A 43 1.91 -1.36 1.95
N TYR A 44 2.27 -2.52 2.46
CA TYR A 44 3.63 -2.78 2.95
C TYR A 44 4.67 -2.66 1.84
N ASN A 45 4.40 -3.20 0.66
CA ASN A 45 5.31 -3.12 -0.48
C ASN A 45 5.45 -1.68 -1.00
N SER A 46 4.37 -0.91 -1.05
CA SER A 46 4.42 0.50 -1.44
C SER A 46 5.23 1.35 -0.46
N MET A 47 5.06 1.11 0.84
CA MET A 47 5.85 1.77 1.88
C MET A 47 7.34 1.44 1.77
N LEU A 48 7.70 0.19 1.49
CA LEU A 48 9.08 -0.22 1.24
C LEU A 48 9.66 0.51 0.02
N ALA A 49 8.91 0.60 -1.08
CA ALA A 49 9.33 1.32 -2.27
C ALA A 49 9.57 2.81 -1.96
N ALA A 50 8.66 3.44 -1.21
CA ALA A 50 8.81 4.83 -0.80
C ALA A 50 10.06 5.06 0.06
N GLN A 51 10.34 4.16 1.00
CA GLN A 51 11.54 4.23 1.83
C GLN A 51 12.82 4.08 0.98
N MET A 52 12.85 3.13 0.06
CA MET A 52 14.02 2.94 -0.82
C MET A 52 14.31 4.19 -1.66
N TYR A 53 13.30 4.80 -2.27
CA TYR A 53 13.48 6.05 -3.01
C TYR A 53 13.93 7.20 -2.09
N MET A 54 13.39 7.28 -0.88
CA MET A 54 13.78 8.31 0.08
C MET A 54 15.25 8.13 0.51
N GLU A 55 15.68 6.90 0.77
CA GLU A 55 17.06 6.59 1.15
C GLU A 55 18.04 6.86 0.00
N GLU A 56 17.66 6.51 -1.23
CA GLU A 56 18.45 6.80 -2.43
C GLU A 56 18.69 8.31 -2.56
N ILE A 57 17.64 9.13 -2.47
CA ILE A 57 17.76 10.59 -2.57
C ILE A 57 18.55 11.17 -1.39
N LYS A 58 18.39 10.62 -0.19
CA LYS A 58 19.16 11.06 0.99
C LYS A 58 20.63 10.68 0.92
N ALA A 59 20.96 9.55 0.29
CA ALA A 59 22.33 9.07 0.15
C ALA A 59 23.15 9.86 -0.89
N MET A 60 22.49 10.52 -1.85
CA MET A 60 23.17 11.37 -2.83
C MET A 60 23.86 12.55 -2.12
N GLU A 61 25.13 12.78 -2.36
CA GLU A 61 25.89 13.92 -1.80
C GLU A 61 25.30 15.26 -2.29
N ASN A 62 24.95 15.32 -3.57
CA ASN A 62 24.21 16.41 -4.20
C ASN A 62 22.95 15.87 -4.82
N ILE A 63 21.86 16.64 -4.77
CA ILE A 63 20.67 16.32 -5.55
C ILE A 63 21.04 16.52 -7.00
N ASP A 64 21.02 15.44 -7.79
CA ASP A 64 21.24 15.47 -9.24
C ASP A 64 20.04 16.14 -9.90
N ILE A 65 20.08 17.48 -9.94
CA ILE A 65 19.00 18.34 -10.45
C ILE A 65 18.81 18.13 -11.95
N ASP A 66 19.82 17.63 -12.67
CA ASP A 66 19.77 17.44 -14.12
C ASP A 66 18.72 16.40 -14.54
N ASN A 67 18.37 15.49 -13.63
CA ASN A 67 17.32 14.48 -13.84
C ASN A 67 15.91 14.92 -13.40
N TYR A 68 15.78 16.17 -12.95
CA TYR A 68 14.50 16.73 -12.50
C TYR A 68 14.05 17.88 -13.40
N THR A 69 12.77 17.97 -13.63
CA THR A 69 12.15 19.10 -14.34
C THR A 69 11.77 20.18 -13.35
N TYR A 70 12.21 21.43 -13.59
CA TYR A 70 11.82 22.55 -12.74
C TYR A 70 10.43 23.05 -13.14
N ASN A 71 9.52 23.02 -12.19
CA ASN A 71 8.16 23.56 -12.36
C ASN A 71 8.15 25.05 -11.99
N LEU A 72 8.03 25.90 -13.00
CA LEU A 72 8.07 27.36 -12.85
C LEU A 72 6.87 27.93 -12.07
N GLU A 73 5.71 27.27 -12.13
CA GLU A 73 4.50 27.76 -11.46
C GLU A 73 4.57 27.52 -9.95
N ASN A 74 5.16 26.39 -9.56
CA ASN A 74 5.15 25.92 -8.17
C ASN A 74 6.50 26.12 -7.46
N GLY A 75 7.58 26.37 -8.20
CA GLY A 75 8.90 26.62 -7.66
C GLY A 75 9.58 25.38 -7.06
N TRP A 76 9.30 24.20 -7.57
CA TRP A 76 9.94 22.95 -7.15
C TRP A 76 10.50 22.14 -8.33
N PHE A 77 11.34 21.16 -8.01
CA PHE A 77 11.84 20.19 -8.97
C PHE A 77 10.99 18.92 -8.87
N GLU A 78 10.60 18.35 -10.01
CA GLU A 78 9.78 17.16 -10.09
C GLU A 78 10.38 16.13 -11.04
N ARG A 79 10.23 14.85 -10.70
CA ARG A 79 10.63 13.72 -11.51
C ARG A 79 9.63 12.59 -11.33
N SER A 80 9.10 12.09 -12.43
CA SER A 80 8.29 10.87 -12.44
C SER A 80 9.15 9.67 -12.81
N ILE A 81 9.12 8.66 -11.96
CA ILE A 81 9.81 7.40 -12.15
C ILE A 81 8.74 6.36 -12.50
N ASN A 82 8.65 6.05 -13.79
CA ASN A 82 7.59 5.17 -14.33
C ASN A 82 7.80 3.69 -14.06
N GLN A 83 8.87 3.30 -13.43
CA GLN A 83 9.20 1.95 -12.97
C GLN A 83 10.21 2.05 -11.83
N THR A 84 10.16 1.22 -10.81
CA THR A 84 10.51 -0.12 -10.83
C THR A 84 10.99 -0.73 -9.52
N VAL A 85 10.61 -0.24 -8.41
CA VAL A 85 10.77 -1.06 -7.21
C VAL A 85 9.43 -1.75 -6.98
N ASN A 86 9.37 -3.06 -7.20
CA ASN A 86 8.18 -3.89 -7.02
C ASN A 86 6.94 -3.47 -7.85
N GLU A 87 7.15 -2.99 -9.10
CA GLU A 87 6.08 -2.56 -10.01
C GLU A 87 5.41 -1.22 -9.67
N TYR A 88 5.84 -0.52 -8.62
CA TYR A 88 5.31 0.80 -8.26
C TYR A 88 6.05 1.93 -8.97
N GLY A 89 5.31 2.90 -9.49
CA GLY A 89 5.83 4.17 -9.94
C GLY A 89 6.04 5.13 -8.76
N ALA A 90 6.86 6.16 -8.95
CA ALA A 90 7.05 7.19 -7.95
C ALA A 90 7.12 8.59 -8.58
N ASP A 91 6.38 9.52 -8.04
CA ASP A 91 6.53 10.94 -8.31
C ASP A 91 7.32 11.58 -7.18
N VAL A 92 8.51 12.07 -7.51
CA VAL A 92 9.40 12.73 -6.55
C VAL A 92 9.33 14.24 -6.77
N ARG A 93 9.06 14.98 -5.71
CA ARG A 93 9.12 16.45 -5.68
C ARG A 93 10.16 16.91 -4.69
N ILE A 94 11.03 17.81 -5.12
CA ILE A 94 12.06 18.41 -4.30
C ILE A 94 11.77 19.92 -4.22
N ILE A 95 11.42 20.35 -3.03
CA ILE A 95 10.96 21.72 -2.77
C ILE A 95 12.09 22.44 -2.03
N PRO A 96 12.74 23.45 -2.63
CA PRO A 96 13.74 24.25 -1.94
C PRO A 96 13.10 25.03 -0.79
N ARG A 97 13.73 24.98 0.37
CA ARG A 97 13.39 25.73 1.56
C ARG A 97 14.52 26.69 1.93
N ARG A 98 14.37 27.45 2.98
CA ARG A 98 15.43 28.36 3.46
C ARG A 98 16.64 27.58 4.00
N ASN A 99 17.83 28.16 3.92
CA ASN A 99 19.07 27.65 4.52
C ASN A 99 19.52 26.28 3.97
N LEU A 100 19.53 26.12 2.64
CA LEU A 100 19.98 24.87 2.00
C LEU A 100 19.17 23.62 2.40
N LEU A 101 18.01 23.83 3.00
CA LEU A 101 17.09 22.76 3.34
C LEU A 101 16.17 22.47 2.15
N TYR A 102 16.07 21.21 1.78
CA TYR A 102 15.16 20.72 0.76
C TYR A 102 14.12 19.80 1.40
N SER A 103 12.85 20.04 1.09
CA SER A 103 11.76 19.11 1.43
C SER A 103 11.60 18.15 0.27
N ILE A 104 11.61 16.86 0.57
CA ILE A 104 11.47 15.78 -0.41
C ILE A 104 10.09 15.16 -0.18
N GLU A 105 9.30 15.12 -1.23
CA GLU A 105 7.97 14.50 -1.23
C GLU A 105 7.96 13.40 -2.26
N ILE A 106 7.59 12.19 -1.86
CA ILE A 106 7.52 11.02 -2.72
C ILE A 106 6.10 10.50 -2.68
N THR A 107 5.47 10.43 -3.83
CA THR A 107 4.14 9.86 -4.02
C THR A 107 4.30 8.54 -4.75
N ILE A 108 3.82 7.46 -4.18
CA ILE A 108 3.85 6.13 -4.79
C ILE A 108 2.57 5.88 -5.57
N LEU A 109 2.75 5.39 -6.77
CA LEU A 109 1.68 5.13 -7.73
C LEU A 109 1.63 3.64 -8.09
N ASP A 110 0.44 3.06 -8.11
CA ASP A 110 0.17 1.76 -8.70
C ASP A 110 -0.86 1.95 -9.82
N CYS A 111 -0.48 1.55 -11.04
CA CYS A 111 -1.31 1.74 -12.24
C CYS A 111 -1.86 3.17 -12.42
N GLY A 112 -1.16 4.19 -11.88
CA GLY A 112 -1.55 5.60 -11.96
C GLY A 112 -2.43 6.09 -10.80
N GLU A 113 -2.79 5.24 -9.87
CA GLU A 113 -3.48 5.62 -8.63
C GLU A 113 -2.48 5.85 -7.49
N ILE A 114 -2.70 6.89 -6.70
CA ILE A 114 -1.86 7.21 -5.53
C ILE A 114 -2.19 6.22 -4.42
N ILE A 115 -1.17 5.46 -3.98
CA ILE A 115 -1.34 4.50 -2.90
C ILE A 115 -0.73 5.02 -1.60
N ASP A 116 0.43 5.67 -1.69
CA ASP A 116 1.16 6.11 -0.50
C ASP A 116 1.89 7.43 -0.74
N TYR A 117 2.21 8.13 0.34
CA TYR A 117 2.88 9.41 0.31
C TYR A 117 3.86 9.54 1.48
N VAL A 118 5.12 9.79 1.15
CA VAL A 118 6.18 9.96 2.15
C VAL A 118 6.84 11.33 2.01
N LYS A 119 7.09 11.97 3.15
CA LYS A 119 7.74 13.26 3.23
C LYS A 119 9.01 13.20 4.06
N GLY A 120 10.06 13.77 3.55
CA GLY A 120 11.33 13.89 4.21
C GLY A 120 11.99 15.24 4.01
N SER A 121 13.15 15.43 4.62
CA SER A 121 13.96 16.62 4.39
C SER A 121 15.44 16.28 4.34
N LYS A 122 16.20 17.06 3.58
CA LYS A 122 17.65 16.94 3.44
C LYS A 122 18.29 18.31 3.44
N ILE A 123 19.40 18.44 4.14
CA ILE A 123 20.27 19.62 4.07
C ILE A 123 21.40 19.29 3.10
N ILE A 124 21.59 20.14 2.09
CA ILE A 124 22.70 20.04 1.15
C ILE A 124 23.73 21.07 1.60
N ARG A 125 24.96 20.63 1.80
CA ARG A 125 26.10 21.49 2.20
C ARG A 125 26.93 21.83 0.99
#